data_0a9c89cf0cf2f7634c609374d1a7e9cb
#
_entry.id   0a9c89cf0cf2f7634c609374d1a7e9cb
#
_cell.length_a   1.000
_cell.length_b   1.000
_cell.length_c   1.000
_cell.angle_alpha   90.00
_cell.angle_beta   90.00
_cell.angle_gamma   90.00
#
_symmetry.space_group_name_H-M   'P 1'
#
loop_
_entity.id
_entity.type
_entity.pdbx_description
1 polymer ?
#
loop_
_entity_poly.entity_id
_entity_poly.type
_entity_poly.pdbx_seq_one_letter_code
_entity_poly.pdbx_strand_id
1 'polypeptide(L)'
;GASPQDTLKAYNKVLDVKRRLDAGEDFIKVAQQFSEDPSVKENNGDLGYFSAFRMVYPFENAAYKTKLGQISKPFRTRFGYHIIKVVDKRVNRGEVTVAHIMILKQNDAAQNEKAKTTIDDIYKKIQQGESFESLAQQFSEDKSSSAKGGVLQRFGSGQLSSEEFENVAFELKDKNQISVPFQSQFGWHIIKLIEKHPV
;
A
#
# COMPACT_ATOMS: atom_id res chain seq x y z
N GLY A 1 -24.67 18.01 10.49
CA GLY A 1 -24.83 16.64 9.98
C GLY A 1 -25.76 16.65 8.79
N ALA A 2 -25.76 15.59 7.96
CA ALA A 2 -26.64 15.47 6.82
C ALA A 2 -28.11 15.47 7.24
N SER A 3 -28.99 16.06 6.42
CA SER A 3 -30.42 16.06 6.68
C SER A 3 -31.01 14.64 6.60
N PRO A 4 -32.19 14.37 7.20
CA PRO A 4 -32.86 13.08 7.03
C PRO A 4 -33.12 12.74 5.55
N GLN A 5 -33.44 13.73 4.73
CA GLN A 5 -33.66 13.55 3.29
C GLN A 5 -32.38 13.18 2.56
N ASP A 6 -31.26 13.83 2.84
CA ASP A 6 -29.95 13.46 2.23
C ASP A 6 -29.51 12.07 2.66
N THR A 7 -29.75 11.73 3.93
CA THR A 7 -29.46 10.39 4.45
C THR A 7 -30.27 9.31 3.73
N LEU A 8 -31.57 9.56 3.51
CA LEU A 8 -32.45 8.63 2.77
C LEU A 8 -32.01 8.51 1.30
N LYS A 9 -31.67 9.62 0.66
CA LYS A 9 -31.18 9.64 -0.71
C LYS A 9 -29.90 8.81 -0.86
N ALA A 10 -28.94 9.00 0.04
CA ALA A 10 -27.68 8.22 0.07
C ALA A 10 -27.95 6.74 0.33
N TYR A 11 -28.88 6.40 1.22
CA TYR A 11 -29.28 5.01 1.47
C TYR A 11 -29.90 4.35 0.25
N ASN A 12 -30.82 5.03 -0.44
CA ASN A 12 -31.43 4.50 -1.67
C ASN A 12 -30.39 4.31 -2.78
N LYS A 13 -29.43 5.23 -2.91
CA LYS A 13 -28.32 5.12 -3.85
C LYS A 13 -27.47 3.86 -3.57
N VAL A 14 -27.10 3.62 -2.32
CA VAL A 14 -26.29 2.44 -1.98
C VAL A 14 -27.05 1.13 -2.16
N LEU A 15 -28.37 1.12 -1.96
CA LEU A 15 -29.22 -0.05 -2.25
C LEU A 15 -29.29 -0.34 -3.75
N ASP A 16 -29.33 0.68 -4.60
CA ASP A 16 -29.29 0.51 -6.06
C ASP A 16 -27.95 -0.06 -6.52
N VAL A 17 -26.85 0.48 -5.99
CA VAL A 17 -25.49 -0.05 -6.21
C VAL A 17 -25.42 -1.53 -5.79
N LYS A 18 -25.96 -1.89 -4.61
CA LYS A 18 -25.98 -3.28 -4.14
C LYS A 18 -26.73 -4.21 -5.10
N ARG A 19 -27.89 -3.78 -5.62
CA ARG A 19 -28.65 -4.58 -6.61
C ARG A 19 -27.86 -4.85 -7.88
N ARG A 20 -27.11 -3.86 -8.39
CA ARG A 20 -26.25 -4.01 -9.58
C ARG A 20 -25.14 -5.02 -9.33
N LEU A 21 -24.48 -4.92 -8.18
CA LEU A 21 -23.43 -5.86 -7.78
C LEU A 21 -23.98 -7.29 -7.60
N ASP A 22 -25.18 -7.43 -7.03
CA ASP A 22 -25.84 -8.73 -6.87
C ASP A 22 -26.30 -9.33 -8.21
N ALA A 23 -26.57 -8.48 -9.20
CA ALA A 23 -26.84 -8.89 -10.57
C ALA A 23 -25.57 -9.29 -11.36
N GLY A 24 -24.38 -9.19 -10.75
CA GLY A 24 -23.11 -9.62 -11.33
C GLY A 24 -22.35 -8.53 -12.08
N GLU A 25 -22.73 -7.26 -11.95
CA GLU A 25 -21.92 -6.17 -12.50
C GLU A 25 -20.54 -6.15 -11.85
N ASP A 26 -19.53 -5.80 -12.63
CA ASP A 26 -18.14 -5.73 -12.16
C ASP A 26 -17.96 -4.70 -11.07
N PHE A 27 -17.34 -5.10 -9.93
CA PHE A 27 -17.20 -4.27 -8.75
C PHE A 27 -16.39 -3.00 -9.02
N ILE A 28 -15.31 -3.11 -9.80
CA ILE A 28 -14.42 -1.99 -10.11
C ILE A 28 -15.17 -0.95 -10.95
N LYS A 29 -15.88 -1.41 -12.00
CA LYS A 29 -16.68 -0.52 -12.86
C LYS A 29 -17.77 0.21 -12.06
N VAL A 30 -18.47 -0.51 -11.18
CA VAL A 30 -19.49 0.07 -10.31
C VAL A 30 -18.86 1.06 -9.32
N ALA A 31 -17.70 0.75 -8.73
CA ALA A 31 -16.99 1.67 -7.86
C ALA A 31 -16.59 2.95 -8.59
N GLN A 32 -15.98 2.84 -9.77
CA GLN A 32 -15.61 4.00 -10.60
C GLN A 32 -16.79 4.89 -10.96
N GLN A 33 -17.97 4.29 -11.20
CA GLN A 33 -19.16 5.02 -11.63
C GLN A 33 -19.94 5.67 -10.48
N PHE A 34 -19.99 5.03 -9.31
CA PHE A 34 -20.92 5.41 -8.24
C PHE A 34 -20.25 5.84 -6.94
N SER A 35 -18.99 5.50 -6.71
CA SER A 35 -18.28 5.89 -5.49
C SER A 35 -18.06 7.40 -5.44
N GLU A 36 -18.28 7.96 -4.26
CA GLU A 36 -18.00 9.37 -3.93
C GLU A 36 -16.68 9.51 -3.17
N ASP A 37 -15.96 8.40 -2.93
CA ASP A 37 -14.61 8.44 -2.38
C ASP A 37 -13.65 9.03 -3.43
N PRO A 38 -12.97 10.15 -3.14
CA PRO A 38 -12.07 10.78 -4.10
C PRO A 38 -10.95 9.85 -4.58
N SER A 39 -10.50 8.92 -3.73
CA SER A 39 -9.40 7.99 -4.04
C SER A 39 -9.75 6.97 -5.12
N VAL A 40 -11.04 6.75 -5.40
CA VAL A 40 -11.48 5.76 -6.40
C VAL A 40 -10.91 6.02 -7.80
N LYS A 41 -10.60 7.27 -8.12
CA LYS A 41 -10.00 7.67 -9.40
C LYS A 41 -8.57 7.14 -9.59
N GLU A 42 -7.88 6.92 -8.47
CA GLU A 42 -6.48 6.48 -8.44
C GLU A 42 -6.38 4.99 -8.16
N ASN A 43 -7.17 4.49 -7.21
CA ASN A 43 -7.08 3.12 -6.71
C ASN A 43 -8.19 2.18 -7.23
N ASN A 44 -9.14 2.68 -8.03
CA ASN A 44 -10.29 1.90 -8.54
C ASN A 44 -11.14 1.26 -7.42
N GLY A 45 -11.10 1.85 -6.21
CA GLY A 45 -11.75 1.32 -5.01
C GLY A 45 -10.96 0.26 -4.27
N ASP A 46 -9.73 -0.07 -4.71
CA ASP A 46 -8.83 -0.97 -3.98
C ASP A 46 -8.14 -0.22 -2.84
N LEU A 47 -8.40 -0.67 -1.61
CA LEU A 47 -7.81 -0.08 -0.40
C LEU A 47 -6.54 -0.80 0.05
N GLY A 48 -6.11 -1.83 -0.68
CA GLY A 48 -5.02 -2.69 -0.27
C GLY A 48 -5.31 -3.46 1.01
N TYR A 49 -4.26 -4.01 1.62
CA TYR A 49 -4.38 -4.69 2.91
C TYR A 49 -4.37 -3.72 4.07
N PHE A 50 -5.21 -3.98 5.04
CA PHE A 50 -5.19 -3.28 6.32
C PHE A 50 -5.42 -4.25 7.49
N SER A 51 -4.86 -3.91 8.65
CA SER A 51 -5.06 -4.63 9.90
C SER A 51 -6.06 -3.91 10.80
N ALA A 52 -6.40 -4.52 11.95
CA ALA A 52 -7.26 -3.91 12.96
C ALA A 52 -6.73 -2.53 13.40
N PHE A 53 -7.65 -1.65 13.78
CA PHE A 53 -7.41 -0.26 14.22
C PHE A 53 -6.85 0.70 13.15
N ARG A 54 -6.99 0.33 11.86
CA ARG A 54 -6.58 1.18 10.72
C ARG A 54 -7.74 1.92 10.07
N MET A 55 -8.94 1.37 10.16
CA MET A 55 -10.16 1.95 9.62
C MET A 55 -11.13 2.28 10.77
N VAL A 56 -12.19 3.04 10.48
CA VAL A 56 -13.26 3.26 11.45
C VAL A 56 -13.96 1.93 11.77
N TYR A 57 -14.30 1.71 13.03
CA TYR A 57 -14.82 0.42 13.53
C TYR A 57 -15.92 -0.22 12.67
N PRO A 58 -16.96 0.52 12.21
CA PRO A 58 -18.00 -0.12 11.39
C PRO A 58 -17.46 -0.66 10.06
N PHE A 59 -16.43 -0.03 9.49
CA PHE A 59 -15.77 -0.47 8.26
C PHE A 59 -14.97 -1.74 8.50
N GLU A 60 -14.14 -1.74 9.53
CA GLU A 60 -13.38 -2.94 9.92
C GLU A 60 -14.30 -4.12 10.23
N ASN A 61 -15.34 -3.90 11.02
CA ASN A 61 -16.31 -4.93 11.36
C ASN A 61 -16.97 -5.54 10.11
N ALA A 62 -17.33 -4.72 9.13
CA ALA A 62 -17.86 -5.20 7.86
C ALA A 62 -16.80 -6.01 7.08
N ALA A 63 -15.56 -5.54 7.01
CA ALA A 63 -14.48 -6.22 6.31
C ALA A 63 -14.17 -7.59 6.94
N TYR A 64 -14.05 -7.65 8.26
CA TYR A 64 -13.75 -8.92 8.97
C TYR A 64 -14.90 -9.93 8.95
N LYS A 65 -16.16 -9.47 8.84
CA LYS A 65 -17.33 -10.35 8.77
C LYS A 65 -17.65 -10.83 7.35
N THR A 66 -17.20 -10.10 6.34
CA THR A 66 -17.43 -10.48 4.94
C THR A 66 -16.45 -11.57 4.53
N LYS A 67 -16.97 -12.66 3.94
CA LYS A 67 -16.13 -13.77 3.48
C LYS A 67 -15.30 -13.36 2.25
N LEU A 68 -14.15 -14.01 2.09
CA LEU A 68 -13.30 -13.84 0.91
C LEU A 68 -14.10 -14.01 -0.39
N GLY A 69 -13.93 -13.09 -1.33
CA GLY A 69 -14.62 -13.05 -2.60
C GLY A 69 -16.05 -12.50 -2.54
N GLN A 70 -16.60 -12.28 -1.35
CA GLN A 70 -17.98 -11.82 -1.19
C GLN A 70 -18.09 -10.30 -1.04
N ILE A 71 -19.30 -9.82 -1.32
CA ILE A 71 -19.70 -8.41 -1.20
C ILE A 71 -20.55 -8.25 0.06
N SER A 72 -20.24 -7.25 0.88
CA SER A 72 -20.96 -6.96 2.11
C SER A 72 -22.41 -6.50 1.83
N LYS A 73 -23.25 -6.56 2.86
CA LYS A 73 -24.45 -5.71 2.92
C LYS A 73 -24.02 -4.24 3.04
N PRO A 74 -24.88 -3.29 2.59
CA PRO A 74 -24.65 -1.87 2.87
C PRO A 74 -24.52 -1.63 4.39
N PHE A 75 -23.55 -0.80 4.77
CA PHE A 75 -23.36 -0.40 6.16
C PHE A 75 -23.02 1.09 6.24
N ARG A 76 -23.14 1.69 7.41
CA ARG A 76 -22.95 3.12 7.62
C ARG A 76 -21.72 3.40 8.49
N THR A 77 -20.96 4.43 8.12
CA THR A 77 -19.94 5.06 8.94
C THR A 77 -20.25 6.56 9.11
N ARG A 78 -19.38 7.27 9.80
CA ARG A 78 -19.49 8.76 9.87
C ARG A 78 -19.32 9.45 8.50
N PHE A 79 -18.73 8.76 7.52
CA PHE A 79 -18.47 9.30 6.19
C PHE A 79 -19.61 9.05 5.20
N GLY A 80 -20.50 8.10 5.48
CA GLY A 80 -21.61 7.74 4.59
C GLY A 80 -21.92 6.26 4.59
N TYR A 81 -22.58 5.81 3.54
CA TYR A 81 -22.89 4.40 3.31
C TYR A 81 -21.83 3.75 2.44
N HIS A 82 -21.51 2.51 2.77
CA HIS A 82 -20.45 1.74 2.12
C HIS A 82 -20.96 0.35 1.73
N ILE A 83 -20.36 -0.18 0.67
CA ILE A 83 -20.35 -1.59 0.29
C ILE A 83 -18.90 -1.96 0.02
N ILE A 84 -18.46 -3.10 0.51
CA ILE A 84 -17.09 -3.60 0.30
C ILE A 84 -17.13 -4.99 -0.33
N LYS A 85 -16.07 -5.33 -1.07
CA LYS A 85 -15.74 -6.68 -1.50
C LYS A 85 -14.43 -7.07 -0.87
N VAL A 86 -14.39 -8.24 -0.21
CA VAL A 86 -13.12 -8.78 0.32
C VAL A 86 -12.44 -9.55 -0.80
N VAL A 87 -11.35 -8.99 -1.34
CA VAL A 87 -10.64 -9.55 -2.50
C VAL A 87 -9.53 -10.51 -2.10
N ASP A 88 -8.91 -10.29 -0.94
CA ASP A 88 -7.92 -11.19 -0.38
C ASP A 88 -7.87 -11.09 1.15
N LYS A 89 -7.26 -12.11 1.77
CA LYS A 89 -7.07 -12.20 3.22
C LYS A 89 -5.78 -12.93 3.52
N ARG A 90 -4.90 -12.31 4.30
CA ARG A 90 -3.64 -12.90 4.74
C ARG A 90 -3.44 -12.76 6.24
N VAL A 91 -2.51 -13.54 6.79
CA VAL A 91 -2.09 -13.40 8.18
C VAL A 91 -1.39 -12.04 8.36
N ASN A 92 -1.64 -11.39 9.49
CA ASN A 92 -0.92 -10.17 9.84
C ASN A 92 0.57 -10.48 9.98
N ARG A 93 1.40 -9.76 9.23
CA ARG A 93 2.86 -9.95 9.19
C ARG A 93 3.60 -9.21 10.30
N GLY A 94 2.88 -8.49 11.17
CA GLY A 94 3.47 -7.56 12.12
C GLY A 94 3.93 -6.27 11.46
N GLU A 95 4.99 -5.68 12.00
CA GLU A 95 5.61 -4.46 11.47
C GLU A 95 7.10 -4.68 11.24
N VAL A 96 7.70 -3.86 10.39
CA VAL A 96 9.14 -3.88 10.10
C VAL A 96 9.73 -2.48 10.16
N THR A 97 11.00 -2.40 10.56
CA THR A 97 11.86 -1.25 10.40
C THR A 97 12.93 -1.60 9.38
N VAL A 98 13.06 -0.80 8.35
CA VAL A 98 14.03 -0.98 7.28
C VAL A 98 14.79 0.32 7.00
N ALA A 99 15.95 0.21 6.39
CA ALA A 99 16.58 1.28 5.64
C ALA A 99 16.46 1.00 4.15
N HIS A 100 16.38 2.04 3.31
CA HIS A 100 16.37 1.87 1.86
C HIS A 100 17.26 2.88 1.14
N ILE A 101 17.67 2.51 -0.05
CA ILE A 101 18.26 3.38 -1.05
C ILE A 101 17.31 3.40 -2.23
N MET A 102 16.95 4.59 -2.69
CA MET A 102 16.03 4.77 -3.82
C MET A 102 16.68 5.63 -4.91
N ILE A 103 16.57 5.18 -6.15
CA ILE A 103 16.81 5.98 -7.35
C ILE A 103 15.48 6.18 -8.04
N LEU A 104 15.07 7.43 -8.21
CA LEU A 104 13.75 7.81 -8.70
C LEU A 104 13.48 7.28 -10.12
N LYS A 105 12.23 6.91 -10.34
CA LYS A 105 11.74 6.58 -11.68
C LYS A 105 11.88 7.81 -12.58
N GLN A 106 12.36 7.57 -13.78
CA GLN A 106 12.47 8.58 -14.83
C GLN A 106 11.37 8.39 -15.86
N ASN A 107 10.92 9.48 -16.48
CA ASN A 107 9.89 9.44 -17.52
C ASN A 107 10.43 8.97 -18.88
N ASP A 108 11.70 9.14 -19.11
CA ASP A 108 12.40 8.69 -20.32
C ASP A 108 13.00 7.31 -20.11
N ALA A 109 12.82 6.42 -21.10
CA ALA A 109 13.27 5.03 -21.01
C ALA A 109 14.79 4.89 -20.84
N ALA A 110 15.58 5.72 -21.54
CA ALA A 110 17.03 5.69 -21.44
C ALA A 110 17.52 6.16 -20.07
N GLN A 111 16.85 7.18 -19.50
CA GLN A 111 17.15 7.66 -18.14
C GLN A 111 16.72 6.64 -17.08
N ASN A 112 15.62 5.94 -17.30
CA ASN A 112 15.18 4.86 -16.39
C ASN A 112 16.15 3.67 -16.42
N GLU A 113 16.74 3.35 -17.57
CA GLU A 113 17.81 2.33 -17.66
C GLU A 113 19.10 2.77 -16.95
N LYS A 114 19.44 4.04 -16.99
CA LYS A 114 20.54 4.61 -16.17
C LYS A 114 20.24 4.50 -14.68
N ALA A 115 19.01 4.76 -14.26
CA ALA A 115 18.58 4.59 -12.86
C ALA A 115 18.78 3.13 -12.41
N LYS A 116 18.42 2.17 -13.27
CA LYS A 116 18.66 0.75 -13.02
C LYS A 116 20.16 0.45 -12.87
N THR A 117 20.97 0.91 -13.81
CA THR A 117 22.43 0.73 -13.74
C THR A 117 23.02 1.32 -12.47
N THR A 118 22.55 2.50 -12.05
CA THR A 118 22.99 3.16 -10.82
C THR A 118 22.68 2.31 -9.60
N ILE A 119 21.45 1.80 -9.47
CA ILE A 119 21.08 0.97 -8.30
C ILE A 119 21.84 -0.37 -8.30
N ASP A 120 22.09 -0.96 -9.47
CA ASP A 120 22.88 -2.19 -9.60
C ASP A 120 24.36 -1.96 -9.17
N ASP A 121 24.94 -0.81 -9.51
CA ASP A 121 26.29 -0.44 -9.08
C ASP A 121 26.39 -0.18 -7.57
N ILE A 122 25.37 0.47 -7.00
CA ILE A 122 25.26 0.63 -5.54
C ILE A 122 25.18 -0.75 -4.86
N TYR A 123 24.38 -1.65 -5.40
CA TYR A 123 24.26 -3.01 -4.87
C TYR A 123 25.60 -3.76 -4.89
N LYS A 124 26.37 -3.67 -5.98
CA LYS A 124 27.73 -4.23 -6.05
C LYS A 124 28.66 -3.67 -4.97
N LYS A 125 28.60 -2.36 -4.72
CA LYS A 125 29.39 -1.72 -3.65
C LYS A 125 29.02 -2.27 -2.27
N ILE A 126 27.73 -2.47 -2.00
CA ILE A 126 27.26 -3.10 -0.75
C ILE A 126 27.84 -4.53 -0.64
N GLN A 127 27.80 -5.32 -1.71
CA GLN A 127 28.37 -6.68 -1.75
C GLN A 127 29.89 -6.70 -1.53
N GLN A 128 30.59 -5.62 -1.88
CA GLN A 128 32.03 -5.43 -1.64
C GLN A 128 32.33 -4.93 -0.21
N GLY A 129 31.31 -4.73 0.62
CA GLY A 129 31.46 -4.35 2.02
C GLY A 129 31.38 -2.85 2.28
N GLU A 130 31.03 -2.02 1.30
CA GLU A 130 30.78 -0.60 1.56
C GLU A 130 29.52 -0.44 2.45
N SER A 131 29.56 0.57 3.33
CA SER A 131 28.49 0.84 4.27
C SER A 131 27.18 1.23 3.58
N PHE A 132 26.10 0.50 3.86
CA PHE A 132 24.77 0.80 3.36
C PHE A 132 24.34 2.23 3.71
N GLU A 133 24.59 2.65 4.95
CA GLU A 133 24.23 3.96 5.48
C GLU A 133 24.96 5.07 4.72
N SER A 134 26.25 4.90 4.46
CA SER A 134 27.06 5.86 3.69
C SER A 134 26.57 5.95 2.24
N LEU A 135 26.28 4.82 1.61
CA LEU A 135 25.74 4.79 0.26
C LEU A 135 24.35 5.40 0.17
N ALA A 136 23.51 5.20 1.19
CA ALA A 136 22.19 5.85 1.27
C ALA A 136 22.33 7.37 1.38
N GLN A 137 23.24 7.86 2.20
CA GLN A 137 23.51 9.31 2.33
C GLN A 137 24.04 9.93 1.04
N GLN A 138 24.88 9.20 0.32
CA GLN A 138 25.54 9.68 -0.88
C GLN A 138 24.64 9.61 -2.13
N PHE A 139 23.90 8.54 -2.29
CA PHE A 139 23.23 8.21 -3.56
C PHE A 139 21.71 8.20 -3.49
N SER A 140 21.10 7.99 -2.30
CA SER A 140 19.65 7.88 -2.23
C SER A 140 18.96 9.20 -2.59
N GLU A 141 18.00 9.12 -3.49
CA GLU A 141 17.16 10.24 -3.91
C GLU A 141 15.92 10.43 -3.04
N ASP A 142 15.67 9.52 -2.09
CA ASP A 142 14.68 9.77 -1.03
C ASP A 142 15.23 10.75 0.02
N LYS A 143 14.92 12.02 -0.17
CA LYS A 143 15.39 13.10 0.71
C LYS A 143 14.85 13.03 2.13
N SER A 144 13.76 12.29 2.35
CA SER A 144 13.17 12.14 3.69
C SER A 144 13.98 11.23 4.60
N SER A 145 14.72 10.29 4.04
CA SER A 145 15.47 9.26 4.78
C SER A 145 16.98 9.24 4.50
N SER A 146 17.44 9.74 3.35
CA SER A 146 18.85 9.64 2.94
C SER A 146 19.83 10.16 3.99
N ALA A 147 19.56 11.33 4.58
CA ALA A 147 20.42 11.93 5.61
C ALA A 147 20.54 11.07 6.89
N LYS A 148 19.59 10.16 7.12
CA LYS A 148 19.55 9.21 8.24
C LYS A 148 19.99 7.80 7.83
N GLY A 149 20.80 7.69 6.78
CA GLY A 149 21.24 6.40 6.25
C GLY A 149 20.15 5.55 5.62
N GLY A 150 19.07 6.19 5.16
CA GLY A 150 17.93 5.54 4.50
C GLY A 150 16.89 4.95 5.46
N VAL A 151 17.01 5.15 6.77
CA VAL A 151 16.10 4.55 7.76
C VAL A 151 14.69 5.15 7.65
N LEU A 152 13.71 4.28 7.50
CA LEU A 152 12.28 4.61 7.47
C LEU A 152 11.64 4.43 8.83
N GLN A 153 10.50 5.09 9.04
CA GLN A 153 9.65 4.79 10.18
C GLN A 153 9.13 3.35 10.07
N ARG A 154 8.92 2.71 11.22
CA ARG A 154 8.31 1.38 11.31
C ARG A 154 6.94 1.36 10.62
N PHE A 155 6.68 0.33 9.84
CA PHE A 155 5.43 0.18 9.12
C PHE A 155 4.95 -1.28 9.09
N GLY A 156 3.65 -1.45 8.95
CA GLY A 156 2.97 -2.71 8.69
C GLY A 156 2.30 -2.73 7.32
N SER A 157 1.59 -3.81 7.03
CA SER A 157 0.88 -3.96 5.76
C SER A 157 -0.16 -2.86 5.53
N GLY A 158 -0.18 -2.28 4.33
CA GLY A 158 -1.11 -1.25 3.91
C GLY A 158 -0.77 0.15 4.43
N GLN A 159 0.42 0.37 4.98
CA GLN A 159 0.85 1.67 5.49
C GLN A 159 1.71 2.45 4.50
N LEU A 160 2.30 1.78 3.52
CA LEU A 160 3.04 2.40 2.43
C LEU A 160 2.23 2.36 1.14
N SER A 161 2.54 3.29 0.24
CA SER A 161 1.86 3.41 -1.06
C SER A 161 2.35 2.39 -2.09
N SER A 162 3.30 1.51 -1.75
CA SER A 162 3.84 0.48 -2.63
C SER A 162 3.77 -0.88 -1.97
N GLU A 163 2.92 -1.74 -2.52
CA GLU A 163 2.81 -3.13 -2.08
C GLU A 163 4.07 -3.93 -2.40
N GLU A 164 4.71 -3.66 -3.53
CA GLU A 164 5.99 -4.30 -3.92
C GLU A 164 7.06 -4.03 -2.87
N PHE A 165 7.18 -2.77 -2.42
CA PHE A 165 8.13 -2.40 -1.37
C PHE A 165 7.84 -3.13 -0.06
N GLU A 166 6.57 -3.14 0.37
CA GLU A 166 6.17 -3.86 1.59
C GLU A 166 6.50 -5.35 1.48
N ASN A 167 6.19 -6.00 0.34
CA ASN A 167 6.43 -7.42 0.17
C ASN A 167 7.91 -7.75 0.28
N VAL A 168 8.79 -7.01 -0.41
CA VAL A 168 10.23 -7.22 -0.30
C VAL A 168 10.72 -7.02 1.14
N ALA A 169 10.26 -5.97 1.83
CA ALA A 169 10.63 -5.71 3.22
C ALA A 169 10.25 -6.86 4.16
N PHE A 170 9.04 -7.44 3.99
CA PHE A 170 8.57 -8.55 4.81
C PHE A 170 9.20 -9.91 4.46
N GLU A 171 9.70 -10.09 3.22
CA GLU A 171 10.40 -11.30 2.80
C GLU A 171 11.80 -11.43 3.42
N LEU A 172 12.46 -10.31 3.75
CA LEU A 172 13.74 -10.33 4.45
C LEU A 172 13.56 -10.97 5.83
N LYS A 173 14.46 -11.88 6.21
CA LYS A 173 14.35 -12.70 7.43
C LYS A 173 15.29 -12.27 8.53
N ASP A 174 16.53 -11.98 8.17
CA ASP A 174 17.61 -11.78 9.12
C ASP A 174 17.94 -10.28 9.26
N LYS A 175 18.25 -9.87 10.48
CA LYS A 175 18.77 -8.52 10.73
C LYS A 175 19.99 -8.22 9.84
N ASN A 176 20.00 -7.05 9.24
CA ASN A 176 20.99 -6.59 8.25
C ASN A 176 20.96 -7.31 6.90
N GLN A 177 20.01 -8.20 6.66
CA GLN A 177 19.81 -8.78 5.33
C GLN A 177 19.47 -7.67 4.33
N ILE A 178 20.07 -7.75 3.14
CA ILE A 178 19.91 -6.79 2.04
C ILE A 178 19.11 -7.46 0.93
N SER A 179 18.11 -6.75 0.38
CA SER A 179 17.39 -7.20 -0.81
C SER A 179 18.26 -7.07 -2.06
N VAL A 180 17.95 -7.85 -3.09
CA VAL A 180 18.38 -7.49 -4.44
C VAL A 180 17.69 -6.20 -4.88
N PRO A 181 18.24 -5.46 -5.87
CA PRO A 181 17.54 -4.32 -6.45
C PRO A 181 16.17 -4.74 -7.01
N PHE A 182 15.15 -3.92 -6.75
CA PHE A 182 13.79 -4.13 -7.25
C PHE A 182 13.15 -2.80 -7.62
N GLN A 183 12.10 -2.85 -8.44
CA GLN A 183 11.39 -1.67 -8.92
C GLN A 183 10.02 -1.54 -8.23
N SER A 184 9.66 -0.31 -7.86
CA SER A 184 8.32 0.09 -7.49
C SER A 184 7.81 1.18 -8.43
N GLN A 185 6.60 1.67 -8.18
CA GLN A 185 6.06 2.85 -8.90
C GLN A 185 6.91 4.12 -8.72
N PHE A 186 7.71 4.21 -7.66
CA PHE A 186 8.55 5.38 -7.36
C PHE A 186 9.94 5.30 -7.98
N GLY A 187 10.45 4.11 -8.25
CA GLY A 187 11.78 3.92 -8.81
C GLY A 187 12.41 2.58 -8.41
N TRP A 188 13.74 2.57 -8.42
CA TRP A 188 14.55 1.41 -8.04
C TRP A 188 14.96 1.50 -6.58
N HIS A 189 14.91 0.38 -5.88
CA HIS A 189 15.19 0.29 -4.46
C HIS A 189 16.14 -0.84 -4.11
N ILE A 190 16.87 -0.66 -3.01
CA ILE A 190 17.51 -1.71 -2.23
C ILE A 190 17.08 -1.51 -0.79
N ILE A 191 16.68 -2.56 -0.09
CA ILE A 191 16.24 -2.55 1.30
C ILE A 191 17.23 -3.30 2.17
N LYS A 192 17.51 -2.75 3.36
CA LYS A 192 18.19 -3.42 4.48
C LYS A 192 17.21 -3.60 5.63
N LEU A 193 17.05 -4.83 6.10
CA LEU A 193 16.24 -5.12 7.28
C LEU A 193 16.96 -4.67 8.55
N ILE A 194 16.34 -3.79 9.32
CA ILE A 194 16.85 -3.35 10.63
C ILE A 194 16.23 -4.20 11.74
N GLU A 195 14.91 -4.32 11.76
CA GLU A 195 14.19 -5.05 12.81
C GLU A 195 12.81 -5.52 12.34
N LYS A 196 12.41 -6.72 12.77
CA LYS A 196 11.04 -7.22 12.67
C LYS A 196 10.33 -7.10 14.00
N HIS A 197 9.08 -6.66 13.96
CA HIS A 197 8.19 -6.54 15.10
C HIS A 197 7.00 -7.47 14.88
N PRO A 198 7.05 -8.72 15.37
CA PRO A 198 5.94 -9.67 15.23
C PRO A 198 4.68 -9.15 15.93
N VAL A 199 3.51 -9.72 15.58
CA VAL A 199 2.21 -9.42 16.20
C VAL A 199 2.20 -9.86 17.66
#